data_d5439ec922af671a3dfa79780e42dcf4
#
_entry.id   d5439ec922af671a3dfa79780e42dcf4
#
_cell.length_a   1.000
_cell.length_b   1.000
_cell.length_c   1.000
_cell.angle_alpha   90.00
_cell.angle_beta   90.00
_cell.angle_gamma   90.00
#
_symmetry.space_group_name_H-M   'P 1'
#
loop_
_entity.id
_entity.type
_entity.pdbx_description
1 polymer ?
#
loop_
_entity_poly.entity_id
_entity_poly.type
_entity_poly.pdbx_seq_one_letter_code
_entity_poly.pdbx_strand_id
1 'polypeptide(L)'
;AYEMGHTASYYYKGKDPATTFFTTTPFGMTPTEMNAWYYYGGGLELLDEVYARHNIVAFPAGNTHLQMGGWFRKEIHSISDLKGLKMRIPGLAGEVVSKVGMKPISIPPGELYTSLEKGTIDAVEWAGPANDEKLGFHKIAPFYYTGWHEPGAELHIFINKNSFDTLPEDIRIIITVAAKEASFDMLSESFFRNTIAWQEMKKKNDIKIRTFPDDVLRVFKQANHELLNEIAIKSPLAGKIINSQKAFLDKAKEWSRITDADYLQLR
;
A
#
# COMPACT_ATOMS: atom_id res chain seq x y z
N ALA A 1 -12.58 24.29 -6.62
CA ALA A 1 -11.33 23.63 -6.24
C ALA A 1 -11.30 23.49 -4.73
N TYR A 2 -10.68 22.44 -4.23
CA TYR A 2 -10.51 22.22 -2.79
C TYR A 2 -9.12 22.72 -2.38
N GLU A 3 -9.02 23.34 -1.20
CA GLU A 3 -7.75 23.84 -0.66
C GLU A 3 -6.93 22.74 -0.01
N MET A 4 -7.59 21.70 0.47
CA MET A 4 -6.98 20.58 1.17
C MET A 4 -7.69 19.26 0.84
N GLY A 5 -6.96 18.15 0.82
CA GLY A 5 -7.51 16.81 0.68
C GLY A 5 -6.62 15.78 1.38
N HIS A 6 -7.19 14.63 1.71
CA HIS A 6 -6.48 13.51 2.32
C HIS A 6 -6.73 12.25 1.49
N THR A 7 -5.67 11.62 0.98
CA THR A 7 -5.76 10.41 0.15
C THR A 7 -4.38 9.74 -0.02
N ALA A 8 -4.37 8.60 -0.74
CA ALA A 8 -3.13 7.92 -1.12
C ALA A 8 -2.55 8.49 -2.41
N SER A 9 -1.24 8.77 -2.42
CA SER A 9 -0.50 9.32 -3.56
C SER A 9 -0.62 8.47 -4.83
N TYR A 10 -0.71 7.16 -4.71
CA TYR A 10 -0.75 6.25 -5.86
C TYR A 10 -1.97 6.43 -6.78
N TYR A 11 -3.04 7.05 -6.31
CA TYR A 11 -4.19 7.36 -7.17
C TYR A 11 -3.87 8.38 -8.26
N TYR A 12 -2.78 9.12 -8.12
CA TYR A 12 -2.29 10.10 -9.10
C TYR A 12 -1.31 9.51 -10.12
N LYS A 13 -0.95 8.23 -10.03
CA LYS A 13 0.06 7.60 -10.92
C LYS A 13 -0.21 7.79 -12.41
N GLY A 14 -1.47 7.89 -12.81
CA GLY A 14 -1.86 8.11 -14.20
C GLY A 14 -1.50 9.50 -14.75
N LYS A 15 -1.28 10.48 -13.85
CA LYS A 15 -0.82 11.84 -14.19
C LYS A 15 0.68 12.00 -13.98
N ASP A 16 1.20 11.49 -12.87
CA ASP A 16 2.61 11.51 -12.54
C ASP A 16 3.01 10.18 -11.88
N PRO A 17 3.72 9.30 -12.59
CA PRO A 17 4.14 8.00 -12.05
C PRO A 17 4.98 8.10 -10.77
N ALA A 18 5.70 9.22 -10.56
CA ALA A 18 6.54 9.42 -9.39
C ALA A 18 5.74 9.45 -8.09
N THR A 19 4.46 9.86 -8.13
CA THR A 19 3.61 9.96 -6.94
C THR A 19 3.36 8.61 -6.26
N THR A 20 3.37 7.53 -7.03
CA THR A 20 2.98 6.20 -6.55
C THR A 20 3.90 5.68 -5.43
N PHE A 21 5.17 6.07 -5.46
CA PHE A 21 6.22 5.57 -4.54
C PHE A 21 6.11 6.12 -3.11
N PHE A 22 5.29 7.13 -2.93
CA PHE A 22 5.06 7.73 -1.61
C PHE A 22 3.93 7.06 -0.82
N THR A 23 3.14 6.20 -1.44
CA THR A 23 2.15 5.39 -0.70
C THR A 23 2.75 4.06 -0.28
N THR A 24 3.19 3.26 -1.23
CA THR A 24 3.73 1.92 -0.98
C THR A 24 4.38 1.36 -2.25
N THR A 25 5.21 0.35 -2.07
CA THR A 25 5.79 -0.43 -3.18
C THR A 25 5.67 -1.91 -2.83
N PRO A 26 5.21 -2.77 -3.75
CA PRO A 26 5.21 -4.21 -3.50
C PRO A 26 6.58 -4.73 -3.09
N PHE A 27 6.63 -5.57 -2.06
CA PHE A 27 7.87 -6.06 -1.42
C PHE A 27 8.78 -4.95 -0.88
N GLY A 28 8.24 -3.75 -0.65
CA GLY A 28 8.95 -2.56 -0.20
C GLY A 28 9.11 -2.47 1.31
N MET A 29 9.21 -1.23 1.78
CA MET A 29 9.45 -0.88 3.17
C MET A 29 8.22 -1.11 4.05
N THR A 30 8.44 -1.65 5.25
CA THR A 30 7.45 -1.67 6.33
C THR A 30 7.13 -0.24 6.79
N PRO A 31 6.06 0.00 7.59
CA PRO A 31 5.76 1.36 8.08
C PRO A 31 6.89 2.03 8.84
N THR A 32 7.61 1.27 9.67
CA THR A 32 8.77 1.79 10.40
C THR A 32 9.90 2.20 9.45
N GLU A 33 10.22 1.36 8.48
CA GLU A 33 11.24 1.64 7.47
C GLU A 33 10.82 2.83 6.58
N MET A 34 9.55 2.91 6.19
CA MET A 34 9.02 4.00 5.37
C MET A 34 9.10 5.35 6.12
N ASN A 35 8.72 5.38 7.40
CA ASN A 35 8.86 6.56 8.24
C ASN A 35 10.34 6.97 8.41
N ALA A 36 11.24 5.99 8.63
CA ALA A 36 12.67 6.28 8.72
C ALA A 36 13.21 6.86 7.41
N TRP A 37 12.78 6.34 6.27
CA TRP A 37 13.15 6.89 4.96
C TRP A 37 12.58 8.29 4.75
N TYR A 38 11.31 8.54 5.10
CA TYR A 38 10.71 9.87 4.98
C TYR A 38 11.47 10.92 5.77
N TYR A 39 11.66 10.68 7.06
CA TYR A 39 12.15 11.72 7.98
C TYR A 39 13.67 11.82 8.06
N TYR A 40 14.41 10.79 7.61
CA TYR A 40 15.88 10.72 7.77
C TYR A 40 16.60 10.22 6.52
N GLY A 41 15.88 9.65 5.55
CA GLY A 41 16.44 9.06 4.33
C GLY A 41 16.25 9.90 3.07
N GLY A 42 15.80 11.16 3.18
CA GLY A 42 15.57 12.06 2.05
C GLY A 42 14.20 11.91 1.37
N GLY A 43 13.28 11.19 2.02
CA GLY A 43 11.95 10.94 1.45
C GLY A 43 11.07 12.17 1.37
N LEU A 44 11.11 13.06 2.38
CA LEU A 44 10.32 14.31 2.39
C LEU A 44 10.79 15.28 1.31
N GLU A 45 12.10 15.40 1.09
CA GLU A 45 12.66 16.25 0.03
C GLU A 45 12.21 15.77 -1.35
N LEU A 46 12.16 14.45 -1.57
CA LEU A 46 11.66 13.87 -2.81
C LEU A 46 10.14 14.03 -2.96
N LEU A 47 9.38 13.94 -1.87
CA LEU A 47 7.95 14.22 -1.85
C LEU A 47 7.68 15.66 -2.28
N ASP A 48 8.41 16.61 -1.69
CA ASP A 48 8.31 18.03 -2.03
C ASP A 48 8.69 18.28 -3.50
N GLU A 49 9.77 17.66 -3.99
CA GLU A 49 10.21 17.80 -5.39
C GLU A 49 9.12 17.34 -6.37
N VAL A 50 8.39 16.27 -6.06
CA VAL A 50 7.29 15.78 -6.90
C VAL A 50 6.08 16.72 -6.82
N TYR A 51 5.63 17.05 -5.62
CA TYR A 51 4.36 17.75 -5.45
C TYR A 51 4.44 19.26 -5.70
N ALA A 52 5.61 19.88 -5.54
CA ALA A 52 5.83 21.28 -5.92
C ALA A 52 5.53 21.53 -7.41
N ARG A 53 5.76 20.54 -8.29
CA ARG A 53 5.44 20.61 -9.73
C ARG A 53 3.94 20.73 -10.01
N HIS A 54 3.11 20.32 -9.04
CA HIS A 54 1.66 20.35 -9.09
C HIS A 54 1.04 21.47 -8.24
N ASN A 55 1.86 22.40 -7.74
CA ASN A 55 1.46 23.47 -6.81
C ASN A 55 0.80 22.90 -5.54
N ILE A 56 1.36 21.83 -5.00
CA ILE A 56 0.89 21.12 -3.81
C ILE A 56 2.02 21.04 -2.80
N VAL A 57 1.68 21.20 -1.51
CA VAL A 57 2.48 20.77 -0.36
C VAL A 57 1.85 19.50 0.17
N ALA A 58 2.65 18.47 0.40
CA ALA A 58 2.17 17.18 0.87
C ALA A 58 2.90 16.75 2.15
N PHE A 59 2.16 16.17 3.09
CA PHE A 59 2.70 15.62 4.33
C PHE A 59 2.17 14.21 4.54
N PRO A 60 3.03 13.24 4.96
CA PRO A 60 2.56 11.97 5.50
C PRO A 60 1.58 12.21 6.66
N ALA A 61 0.40 11.61 6.60
CA ALA A 61 -0.69 11.90 7.53
C ALA A 61 -1.63 10.70 7.75
N GLY A 62 -1.11 9.49 7.66
CA GLY A 62 -1.84 8.26 7.94
C GLY A 62 -1.17 7.04 7.34
N ASN A 63 -1.26 5.89 8.02
CA ASN A 63 -0.74 4.63 7.50
C ASN A 63 -1.69 3.49 7.87
N THR A 64 -2.03 2.65 6.90
CA THR A 64 -2.96 1.53 7.09
C THR A 64 -2.34 0.32 7.78
N HIS A 65 -1.04 0.35 8.11
CA HIS A 65 -0.27 -0.82 8.51
C HIS A 65 -0.20 -1.87 7.39
N LEU A 66 0.40 -3.04 7.65
CA LEU A 66 0.50 -4.12 6.66
C LEU A 66 -0.89 -4.58 6.21
N GLN A 67 -1.09 -4.65 4.91
CA GLN A 67 -2.34 -5.11 4.34
C GLN A 67 -2.30 -6.58 3.95
N MET A 68 -3.47 -7.19 3.91
CA MET A 68 -3.63 -8.57 3.45
C MET A 68 -3.66 -8.64 1.92
N GLY A 69 -3.23 -9.77 1.36
CA GLY A 69 -3.15 -9.99 -0.09
C GLY A 69 -4.48 -10.14 -0.81
N GLY A 70 -5.59 -10.10 -0.07
CA GLY A 70 -6.95 -10.08 -0.59
C GLY A 70 -7.73 -11.37 -0.42
N TRP A 71 -8.99 -11.31 -0.85
CA TRP A 71 -10.00 -12.36 -0.79
C TRP A 71 -10.18 -13.00 -2.15
N PHE A 72 -10.15 -14.33 -2.20
CA PHE A 72 -10.24 -15.09 -3.44
C PHE A 72 -11.40 -16.10 -3.35
N ARG A 73 -12.15 -16.23 -4.45
CA ARG A 73 -13.22 -17.23 -4.57
C ARG A 73 -12.68 -18.66 -4.70
N LYS A 74 -11.47 -18.79 -5.24
CA LYS A 74 -10.76 -20.06 -5.41
C LYS A 74 -9.40 -20.02 -4.75
N GLU A 75 -8.95 -21.16 -4.25
CA GLU A 75 -7.60 -21.30 -3.72
C GLU A 75 -6.56 -21.25 -4.85
N ILE A 76 -5.45 -20.61 -4.58
CA ILE A 76 -4.32 -20.46 -5.51
C ILE A 76 -3.24 -21.46 -5.11
N HIS A 77 -2.98 -22.41 -5.95
CA HIS A 77 -1.97 -23.45 -5.74
C HIS A 77 -0.73 -23.25 -6.63
N SER A 78 -0.85 -22.47 -7.69
CA SER A 78 0.21 -22.22 -8.65
C SER A 78 -0.01 -20.96 -9.47
N ILE A 79 1.00 -20.57 -10.23
CA ILE A 79 0.92 -19.43 -11.16
C ILE A 79 -0.16 -19.62 -12.26
N SER A 80 -0.49 -20.86 -12.60
CA SER A 80 -1.52 -21.15 -13.59
C SER A 80 -2.93 -20.74 -13.13
N ASP A 81 -3.19 -20.75 -11.83
CA ASP A 81 -4.48 -20.38 -11.25
C ASP A 81 -4.74 -18.86 -11.32
N LEU A 82 -3.69 -18.08 -11.53
CA LEU A 82 -3.77 -16.63 -11.67
C LEU A 82 -4.16 -16.18 -13.09
N LYS A 83 -3.96 -17.03 -14.11
CA LYS A 83 -4.19 -16.64 -15.51
C LYS A 83 -5.67 -16.30 -15.77
N GLY A 84 -5.88 -15.06 -16.20
CA GLY A 84 -7.20 -14.54 -16.52
C GLY A 84 -8.07 -14.19 -15.31
N LEU A 85 -7.59 -14.42 -14.07
CA LEU A 85 -8.29 -14.07 -12.85
C LEU A 85 -8.50 -12.56 -12.78
N LYS A 86 -9.75 -12.16 -12.57
CA LYS A 86 -10.15 -10.76 -12.46
C LYS A 86 -10.06 -10.31 -11.01
N MET A 87 -9.22 -9.34 -10.71
CA MET A 87 -9.03 -8.87 -9.34
C MET A 87 -9.13 -7.35 -9.25
N ARG A 88 -9.92 -6.85 -8.29
CA ARG A 88 -9.78 -5.46 -7.89
C ARG A 88 -8.55 -5.34 -7.01
N ILE A 89 -7.57 -4.61 -7.51
CA ILE A 89 -6.31 -4.31 -6.82
C ILE A 89 -5.72 -3.01 -7.38
N PRO A 90 -5.45 -2.00 -6.53
CA PRO A 90 -4.96 -0.69 -6.96
C PRO A 90 -3.42 -0.64 -7.08
N GLY A 91 -2.92 0.54 -7.42
CA GLY A 91 -1.51 0.90 -7.32
C GLY A 91 -0.61 0.13 -8.28
N LEU A 92 0.65 -0.05 -7.88
CA LEU A 92 1.64 -0.85 -8.60
C LEU A 92 1.31 -2.35 -8.58
N ALA A 93 0.65 -2.81 -7.53
CA ALA A 93 0.25 -4.21 -7.42
C ALA A 93 -0.65 -4.64 -8.57
N GLY A 94 -1.56 -3.76 -9.02
CA GLY A 94 -2.37 -4.01 -10.22
C GLY A 94 -1.53 -4.24 -11.47
N GLU A 95 -0.45 -3.49 -11.65
CA GLU A 95 0.47 -3.68 -12.78
C GLU A 95 1.30 -4.97 -12.64
N VAL A 96 1.74 -5.29 -11.44
CA VAL A 96 2.45 -6.55 -11.15
C VAL A 96 1.59 -7.75 -11.50
N VAL A 97 0.35 -7.81 -11.00
CA VAL A 97 -0.55 -8.94 -11.29
C VAL A 97 -0.95 -9.01 -12.77
N SER A 98 -1.01 -7.87 -13.46
CA SER A 98 -1.20 -7.84 -14.92
C SER A 98 -0.06 -8.52 -15.67
N LYS A 99 1.20 -8.28 -15.26
CA LYS A 99 2.39 -8.90 -15.87
C LYS A 99 2.38 -10.43 -15.74
N VAL A 100 1.74 -10.97 -14.72
CA VAL A 100 1.65 -12.43 -14.49
C VAL A 100 0.37 -13.06 -15.07
N GLY A 101 -0.40 -12.27 -15.82
CA GLY A 101 -1.56 -12.76 -16.57
C GLY A 101 -2.90 -12.64 -15.86
N MET A 102 -2.98 -11.99 -14.69
CA MET A 102 -4.24 -11.58 -14.09
C MET A 102 -4.83 -10.36 -14.81
N LYS A 103 -6.08 -10.04 -14.51
CA LYS A 103 -6.80 -8.89 -15.04
C LYS A 103 -7.18 -7.94 -13.90
N PRO A 104 -6.34 -6.93 -13.60
CA PRO A 104 -6.69 -5.92 -12.60
C PRO A 104 -7.89 -5.10 -13.10
N ILE A 105 -8.84 -4.86 -12.20
CA ILE A 105 -10.06 -4.10 -12.49
C ILE A 105 -10.20 -2.99 -11.45
N SER A 106 -10.52 -1.79 -11.91
CA SER A 106 -10.84 -0.65 -11.04
C SER A 106 -12.35 -0.63 -10.78
N ILE A 107 -12.74 -0.74 -9.52
CA ILE A 107 -14.15 -0.73 -9.08
C ILE A 107 -14.25 0.19 -7.86
N PRO A 108 -15.27 1.07 -7.80
CA PRO A 108 -15.53 1.88 -6.63
C PRO A 108 -15.82 1.03 -5.38
N PRO A 109 -15.45 1.49 -4.17
CA PRO A 109 -15.62 0.72 -2.93
C PRO A 109 -17.04 0.18 -2.71
N GLY A 110 -18.06 0.98 -2.97
CA GLY A 110 -19.48 0.60 -2.78
C GLY A 110 -19.99 -0.52 -3.70
N GLU A 111 -19.24 -0.85 -4.76
CA GLU A 111 -19.62 -1.87 -5.73
C GLU A 111 -18.84 -3.19 -5.56
N LEU A 112 -17.88 -3.25 -4.65
CA LEU A 112 -16.96 -4.38 -4.52
C LEU A 112 -17.67 -5.67 -4.13
N TYR A 113 -18.53 -5.63 -3.11
CA TYR A 113 -19.28 -6.80 -2.64
C TYR A 113 -20.14 -7.38 -3.76
N THR A 114 -20.96 -6.53 -4.42
CA THR A 114 -21.86 -6.95 -5.50
C THR A 114 -21.08 -7.47 -6.72
N SER A 115 -19.93 -6.87 -7.03
CA SER A 115 -19.08 -7.32 -8.14
C SER A 115 -18.46 -8.69 -7.86
N LEU A 116 -18.05 -8.93 -6.62
CA LEU A 116 -17.54 -10.24 -6.19
C LEU A 116 -18.67 -11.30 -6.16
N GLU A 117 -19.85 -10.94 -5.65
CA GLU A 117 -21.04 -11.81 -5.60
C GLU A 117 -21.49 -12.26 -7.00
N LYS A 118 -21.61 -11.32 -7.93
CA LYS A 118 -22.01 -11.61 -9.32
C LYS A 118 -20.91 -12.28 -10.15
N GLY A 119 -19.68 -12.42 -9.63
CA GLY A 119 -18.56 -12.98 -10.38
C GLY A 119 -18.02 -12.06 -11.48
N THR A 120 -18.31 -10.76 -11.41
CA THR A 120 -17.67 -9.75 -12.24
C THR A 120 -16.17 -9.70 -11.95
N ILE A 121 -15.80 -9.91 -10.67
CA ILE A 121 -14.42 -10.15 -10.23
C ILE A 121 -14.33 -11.48 -9.47
N ASP A 122 -13.15 -12.10 -9.51
CA ASP A 122 -12.84 -13.37 -8.86
C ASP A 122 -12.13 -13.17 -7.52
N ALA A 123 -11.52 -11.99 -7.33
CA ALA A 123 -10.80 -11.61 -6.14
C ALA A 123 -10.87 -10.10 -5.88
N VAL A 124 -10.69 -9.73 -4.62
CA VAL A 124 -10.68 -8.33 -4.17
C VAL A 124 -9.62 -8.15 -3.09
N GLU A 125 -8.82 -7.13 -3.25
CA GLU A 125 -7.96 -6.59 -2.21
C GLU A 125 -8.58 -5.29 -1.67
N TRP A 126 -8.47 -5.08 -0.35
CA TRP A 126 -8.99 -3.84 0.26
C TRP A 126 -8.01 -3.26 1.28
N ALA A 127 -7.86 -3.86 2.45
CA ALA A 127 -6.91 -3.39 3.45
C ALA A 127 -6.49 -4.54 4.41
N GLY A 128 -7.21 -4.71 5.49
CA GLY A 128 -6.91 -5.70 6.52
C GLY A 128 -8.16 -6.11 7.30
N PRO A 129 -8.03 -7.02 8.25
CA PRO A 129 -9.14 -7.66 8.96
C PRO A 129 -10.24 -6.72 9.43
N ALA A 130 -9.87 -5.59 10.05
CA ALA A 130 -10.83 -4.65 10.62
C ALA A 130 -11.74 -3.94 9.60
N ASN A 131 -11.22 -3.69 8.40
CA ASN A 131 -11.96 -3.07 7.33
C ASN A 131 -12.68 -4.12 6.47
N ASP A 132 -12.00 -5.21 6.16
CA ASP A 132 -12.48 -6.25 5.27
C ASP A 132 -13.67 -7.00 5.84
N GLU A 133 -13.69 -7.25 7.15
CA GLU A 133 -14.80 -7.91 7.84
C GLU A 133 -16.12 -7.16 7.64
N LYS A 134 -16.09 -5.83 7.71
CA LYS A 134 -17.28 -4.97 7.55
C LYS A 134 -17.87 -5.05 6.15
N LEU A 135 -17.03 -5.32 5.14
CA LEU A 135 -17.42 -5.44 3.74
C LEU A 135 -17.98 -6.83 3.40
N GLY A 136 -17.80 -7.82 4.29
CA GLY A 136 -18.42 -9.14 4.16
C GLY A 136 -17.88 -10.03 3.06
N PHE A 137 -16.70 -9.74 2.50
CA PHE A 137 -16.10 -10.51 1.41
C PHE A 137 -15.96 -12.01 1.70
N HIS A 138 -15.70 -12.37 2.95
CA HIS A 138 -15.57 -13.77 3.39
C HIS A 138 -16.78 -14.63 3.07
N LYS A 139 -17.99 -14.05 2.97
CA LYS A 139 -19.22 -14.80 2.64
C LYS A 139 -19.24 -15.34 1.21
N ILE A 140 -18.40 -14.75 0.33
CA ILE A 140 -18.38 -15.07 -1.11
C ILE A 140 -17.02 -15.64 -1.52
N ALA A 141 -15.95 -15.11 -0.96
CA ALA A 141 -14.57 -15.45 -1.26
C ALA A 141 -13.87 -15.92 0.03
N PRO A 142 -13.89 -17.24 0.33
CA PRO A 142 -13.43 -17.74 1.63
C PRO A 142 -11.92 -17.77 1.81
N PHE A 143 -11.14 -17.63 0.75
CA PHE A 143 -9.67 -17.71 0.82
C PHE A 143 -9.07 -16.33 1.03
N TYR A 144 -8.50 -16.10 2.22
CA TYR A 144 -7.89 -14.83 2.61
C TYR A 144 -6.37 -14.96 2.67
N TYR A 145 -5.69 -14.24 1.78
CA TYR A 145 -4.26 -14.36 1.59
C TYR A 145 -3.46 -13.34 2.38
N THR A 146 -2.29 -13.76 2.88
CA THR A 146 -1.31 -12.85 3.49
C THR A 146 -0.76 -11.86 2.47
N GLY A 147 -0.33 -10.68 2.96
CA GLY A 147 0.10 -9.58 2.11
C GLY A 147 1.47 -9.78 1.46
N TRP A 148 1.65 -9.17 0.30
CA TRP A 148 2.91 -9.08 -0.43
C TRP A 148 3.09 -7.71 -1.09
N HIS A 149 2.01 -6.96 -1.27
CA HIS A 149 1.92 -5.80 -2.16
C HIS A 149 1.94 -4.46 -1.44
N GLU A 150 1.36 -4.39 -0.26
CA GLU A 150 1.28 -3.18 0.56
C GLU A 150 1.76 -3.45 1.99
N PRO A 151 3.08 -3.39 2.20
CA PRO A 151 3.64 -3.54 3.56
C PRO A 151 3.22 -2.41 4.50
N GLY A 152 2.73 -1.30 3.97
CA GLY A 152 2.10 -0.19 4.69
C GLY A 152 1.73 0.90 3.69
N ALA A 153 0.42 1.18 3.54
CA ALA A 153 -0.01 2.25 2.64
C ALA A 153 -0.02 3.59 3.38
N GLU A 154 0.93 4.45 3.04
CA GLU A 154 1.01 5.83 3.55
C GLU A 154 -0.02 6.71 2.86
N LEU A 155 -0.76 7.46 3.65
CA LEU A 155 -1.71 8.47 3.20
C LEU A 155 -1.15 9.85 3.45
N HIS A 156 -1.55 10.82 2.63
CA HIS A 156 -1.03 12.17 2.70
C HIS A 156 -2.13 13.20 2.82
N ILE A 157 -1.87 14.26 3.56
CA ILE A 157 -2.57 15.52 3.41
C ILE A 157 -1.92 16.29 2.27
N PHE A 158 -2.74 16.72 1.32
CA PHE A 158 -2.38 17.57 0.20
C PHE A 158 -2.99 18.93 0.39
N ILE A 159 -2.18 19.99 0.29
CA ILE A 159 -2.62 21.36 0.47
C ILE A 159 -2.20 22.16 -0.76
N ASN A 160 -3.10 23.00 -1.27
CA ASN A 160 -2.74 23.96 -2.30
C ASN A 160 -1.57 24.81 -1.80
N LYS A 161 -0.45 24.82 -2.55
CA LYS A 161 0.78 25.48 -2.11
C LYS A 161 0.60 26.97 -1.91
N ASN A 162 -0.12 27.64 -2.80
CA ASN A 162 -0.35 29.07 -2.67
C ASN A 162 -1.15 29.38 -1.39
N SER A 163 -2.16 28.59 -1.07
CA SER A 163 -2.93 28.74 0.16
C SER A 163 -2.08 28.45 1.40
N PHE A 164 -1.25 27.40 1.35
CA PHE A 164 -0.35 27.06 2.46
C PHE A 164 0.68 28.17 2.73
N ASP A 165 1.27 28.74 1.68
CA ASP A 165 2.29 29.80 1.78
C ASP A 165 1.73 31.11 2.36
N THR A 166 0.41 31.35 2.26
CA THR A 166 -0.25 32.53 2.88
C THR A 166 -0.50 32.37 4.38
N LEU A 167 -0.38 31.15 4.91
CA LEU A 167 -0.59 30.91 6.35
C LEU A 167 0.56 31.48 7.18
N PRO A 168 0.29 31.99 8.39
CA PRO A 168 1.32 32.31 9.37
C PRO A 168 2.24 31.13 9.64
N GLU A 169 3.50 31.40 9.98
CA GLU A 169 4.51 30.36 10.18
C GLU A 169 4.13 29.36 11.28
N ASP A 170 3.60 29.83 12.38
CA ASP A 170 3.10 29.00 13.48
C ASP A 170 2.00 28.04 13.04
N ILE A 171 1.06 28.48 12.19
CA ILE A 171 0.01 27.63 11.64
C ILE A 171 0.60 26.57 10.71
N ARG A 172 1.58 26.91 9.87
CA ARG A 172 2.27 25.94 9.01
C ARG A 172 2.99 24.85 9.82
N ILE A 173 3.63 25.26 10.92
CA ILE A 173 4.27 24.32 11.86
C ILE A 173 3.23 23.41 12.51
N ILE A 174 2.12 23.97 12.99
CA ILE A 174 1.02 23.20 13.60
C ILE A 174 0.50 22.14 12.62
N ILE A 175 0.25 22.51 11.36
CA ILE A 175 -0.22 21.57 10.34
C ILE A 175 0.80 20.43 10.14
N THR A 176 2.07 20.74 10.05
CA THR A 176 3.15 19.75 9.87
C THR A 176 3.22 18.77 11.04
N VAL A 177 3.10 19.29 12.29
CA VAL A 177 3.12 18.46 13.49
C VAL A 177 1.86 17.61 13.58
N ALA A 178 0.69 18.18 13.31
CA ALA A 178 -0.58 17.47 13.32
C ALA A 178 -0.65 16.36 12.26
N ALA A 179 -0.09 16.59 11.07
CA ALA A 179 0.01 15.54 10.03
C ALA A 179 0.85 14.35 10.51
N LYS A 180 2.01 14.62 11.14
CA LYS A 180 2.87 13.57 11.69
C LYS A 180 2.19 12.80 12.82
N GLU A 181 1.46 13.49 13.70
CA GLU A 181 0.68 12.86 14.78
C GLU A 181 -0.44 11.99 14.21
N ALA A 182 -1.17 12.48 13.21
CA ALA A 182 -2.22 11.71 12.54
C ALA A 182 -1.67 10.44 11.86
N SER A 183 -0.45 10.50 11.30
CA SER A 183 0.19 9.30 10.73
C SER A 183 0.51 8.26 11.81
N PHE A 184 1.04 8.68 12.96
CA PHE A 184 1.34 7.80 14.08
C PHE A 184 0.07 7.20 14.69
N ASP A 185 -0.95 8.02 14.91
CA ASP A 185 -2.24 7.59 15.48
C ASP A 185 -2.93 6.56 14.58
N MET A 186 -3.07 6.86 13.28
CA MET A 186 -3.69 5.94 12.33
C MET A 186 -2.91 4.62 12.20
N LEU A 187 -1.58 4.65 12.21
CA LEU A 187 -0.76 3.44 12.18
C LEU A 187 -1.03 2.56 13.40
N SER A 188 -1.05 3.16 14.59
CA SER A 188 -1.29 2.49 15.86
C SER A 188 -2.71 1.93 15.94
N GLU A 189 -3.70 2.73 15.56
CA GLU A 189 -5.11 2.32 15.51
C GLU A 189 -5.32 1.18 14.52
N SER A 190 -4.72 1.24 13.34
CA SER A 190 -4.82 0.21 12.31
C SER A 190 -4.26 -1.12 12.81
N PHE A 191 -3.10 -1.11 13.46
CA PHE A 191 -2.53 -2.31 14.07
C PHE A 191 -3.44 -2.88 15.16
N PHE A 192 -3.90 -2.05 16.09
CA PHE A 192 -4.79 -2.46 17.17
C PHE A 192 -6.10 -3.06 16.65
N ARG A 193 -6.78 -2.35 15.75
CA ARG A 193 -8.06 -2.80 15.20
C ARG A 193 -7.94 -4.10 14.40
N ASN A 194 -6.87 -4.23 13.60
CA ASN A 194 -6.60 -5.45 12.84
C ASN A 194 -6.31 -6.63 13.77
N THR A 195 -5.59 -6.41 14.88
CA THR A 195 -5.31 -7.44 15.90
C THR A 195 -6.61 -7.97 16.52
N ILE A 196 -7.54 -7.08 16.87
CA ILE A 196 -8.83 -7.50 17.45
C ILE A 196 -9.71 -8.21 16.42
N ALA A 197 -9.88 -7.61 15.24
CA ALA A 197 -10.67 -8.20 14.17
C ALA A 197 -10.14 -9.58 13.74
N TRP A 198 -8.83 -9.74 13.69
CA TRP A 198 -8.19 -11.02 13.41
C TRP A 198 -8.59 -12.12 14.40
N GLN A 199 -8.67 -11.82 15.72
CA GLN A 199 -9.10 -12.80 16.72
C GLN A 199 -10.55 -13.24 16.50
N GLU A 200 -11.42 -12.33 16.09
CA GLU A 200 -12.83 -12.67 15.77
C GLU A 200 -12.93 -13.45 14.45
N MET A 201 -12.18 -13.07 13.44
CA MET A 201 -12.17 -13.76 12.15
C MET A 201 -11.68 -15.20 12.27
N LYS A 202 -10.68 -15.48 13.12
CA LYS A 202 -10.19 -16.84 13.36
C LYS A 202 -11.25 -17.81 13.93
N LYS A 203 -12.30 -17.28 14.58
CA LYS A 203 -13.39 -18.09 15.13
C LYS A 203 -14.38 -18.52 14.03
N LYS A 204 -14.31 -17.90 12.85
CA LYS A 204 -15.20 -18.21 11.72
C LYS A 204 -14.64 -19.37 10.91
N ASN A 205 -15.36 -20.47 10.85
CA ASN A 205 -14.93 -21.71 10.17
C ASN A 205 -14.93 -21.61 8.64
N ASP A 206 -15.56 -20.58 8.09
CA ASP A 206 -15.68 -20.33 6.65
C ASP A 206 -14.51 -19.53 6.07
N ILE A 207 -13.65 -18.94 6.92
CA ILE A 207 -12.46 -18.21 6.47
C ILE A 207 -11.25 -19.11 6.43
N LYS A 208 -10.64 -19.23 5.25
CA LYS A 208 -9.45 -20.04 5.00
C LYS A 208 -8.24 -19.13 4.77
N ILE A 209 -7.43 -18.95 5.82
CA ILE A 209 -6.21 -18.16 5.72
C ILE A 209 -5.18 -18.93 4.91
N ARG A 210 -4.52 -18.23 3.98
CA ARG A 210 -3.50 -18.79 3.08
C ARG A 210 -2.32 -17.84 2.92
N THR A 211 -1.19 -18.43 2.63
CA THR A 211 -0.03 -17.73 2.06
C THR A 211 0.07 -18.12 0.59
N PHE A 212 0.44 -17.20 -0.28
CA PHE A 212 0.70 -17.55 -1.67
C PHE A 212 1.85 -18.55 -1.74
N PRO A 213 1.79 -19.53 -2.68
CA PRO A 213 2.91 -20.43 -2.93
C PRO A 213 4.21 -19.68 -3.24
N ASP A 214 5.35 -20.23 -2.86
CA ASP A 214 6.66 -19.58 -3.03
C ASP A 214 7.00 -19.29 -4.49
N ASP A 215 6.56 -20.13 -5.41
CA ASP A 215 6.75 -19.92 -6.85
C ASP A 215 5.92 -18.73 -7.34
N VAL A 216 4.71 -18.53 -6.82
CA VAL A 216 3.87 -17.36 -7.10
C VAL A 216 4.54 -16.09 -6.57
N LEU A 217 4.98 -16.10 -5.31
CA LEU A 217 5.66 -14.94 -4.70
C LEU A 217 6.95 -14.58 -5.44
N ARG A 218 7.72 -15.57 -5.90
CA ARG A 218 8.92 -15.31 -6.72
C ARG A 218 8.58 -14.64 -8.05
N VAL A 219 7.52 -15.08 -8.72
CA VAL A 219 7.09 -14.48 -9.99
C VAL A 219 6.55 -13.07 -9.77
N PHE A 220 5.77 -12.82 -8.71
CA PHE A 220 5.35 -11.46 -8.34
C PHE A 220 6.54 -10.54 -8.08
N LYS A 221 7.54 -11.02 -7.34
CA LYS A 221 8.75 -10.25 -7.03
C LYS A 221 9.56 -9.92 -8.28
N GLN A 222 9.69 -10.88 -9.20
CA GLN A 222 10.36 -10.66 -10.49
C GLN A 222 9.59 -9.64 -11.34
N ALA A 223 8.27 -9.79 -11.47
CA ALA A 223 7.43 -8.87 -12.22
C ALA A 223 7.46 -7.44 -11.63
N ASN A 224 7.51 -7.31 -10.30
CA ASN A 224 7.69 -6.02 -9.64
C ASN A 224 9.05 -5.39 -9.97
N HIS A 225 10.13 -6.18 -9.93
CA HIS A 225 11.47 -5.68 -10.28
C HIS A 225 11.53 -5.16 -11.72
N GLU A 226 10.96 -5.90 -12.65
CA GLU A 226 10.86 -5.49 -14.06
C GLU A 226 10.04 -4.21 -14.22
N LEU A 227 8.88 -4.13 -13.55
CA LEU A 227 8.03 -2.95 -13.56
C LEU A 227 8.74 -1.71 -13.04
N LEU A 228 9.44 -1.81 -11.91
CA LEU A 228 10.18 -0.68 -11.34
C LEU A 228 11.28 -0.19 -12.28
N ASN A 229 11.99 -1.09 -12.96
CA ASN A 229 13.00 -0.74 -13.96
C ASN A 229 12.36 -0.02 -15.17
N GLU A 230 11.24 -0.51 -15.68
CA GLU A 230 10.51 0.14 -16.77
C GLU A 230 10.05 1.55 -16.41
N ILE A 231 9.56 1.74 -15.19
CA ILE A 231 9.13 3.06 -14.69
C ILE A 231 10.34 3.99 -14.54
N ALA A 232 11.45 3.50 -13.99
CA ALA A 232 12.68 4.29 -13.81
C ALA A 232 13.25 4.79 -15.15
N ILE A 233 13.18 3.98 -16.21
CA ILE A 233 13.61 4.37 -17.56
C ILE A 233 12.69 5.46 -18.13
N LYS A 234 11.38 5.35 -17.94
CA LYS A 234 10.39 6.28 -18.50
C LYS A 234 10.29 7.60 -17.75
N SER A 235 10.59 7.61 -16.45
CA SER A 235 10.48 8.78 -15.57
C SER A 235 11.76 8.92 -14.73
N PRO A 236 12.68 9.85 -15.07
CA PRO A 236 13.90 10.07 -14.31
C PRO A 236 13.64 10.39 -12.82
N LEU A 237 12.57 11.13 -12.52
CA LEU A 237 12.21 11.47 -11.16
C LEU A 237 11.70 10.23 -10.39
N ALA A 238 10.87 9.40 -11.01
CA ALA A 238 10.51 8.11 -10.41
C ALA A 238 11.74 7.23 -10.20
N GLY A 239 12.67 7.19 -11.15
CA GLY A 239 13.94 6.49 -11.03
C GLY A 239 14.79 6.97 -9.84
N LYS A 240 14.85 8.31 -9.62
CA LYS A 240 15.53 8.88 -8.45
C LYS A 240 14.92 8.39 -7.13
N ILE A 241 13.58 8.34 -7.04
CA ILE A 241 12.86 7.87 -5.86
C ILE A 241 13.09 6.37 -5.65
N ILE A 242 12.92 5.56 -6.69
CA ILE A 242 13.16 4.10 -6.65
C ILE A 242 14.57 3.80 -6.15
N ASN A 243 15.58 4.49 -6.68
CA ASN A 243 16.97 4.29 -6.28
C ASN A 243 17.20 4.70 -4.80
N SER A 244 16.61 5.80 -4.35
CA SER A 244 16.67 6.24 -2.96
C SER A 244 16.05 5.22 -2.02
N GLN A 245 14.81 4.78 -2.31
CA GLN A 245 14.11 3.76 -1.53
C GLN A 245 14.87 2.43 -1.50
N LYS A 246 15.38 1.99 -2.65
CA LYS A 246 16.17 0.75 -2.75
C LYS A 246 17.44 0.82 -1.91
N ALA A 247 18.20 1.91 -2.03
CA ALA A 247 19.45 2.08 -1.28
C ALA A 247 19.24 2.09 0.23
N PHE A 248 18.10 2.63 0.70
CA PHE A 248 17.73 2.60 2.11
C PHE A 248 17.25 1.20 2.51
N LEU A 249 16.34 0.61 1.75
CA LEU A 249 15.74 -0.69 2.03
C LEU A 249 16.80 -1.81 2.09
N ASP A 250 17.83 -1.77 1.26
CA ASP A 250 18.90 -2.79 1.27
C ASP A 250 19.67 -2.79 2.60
N LYS A 251 19.82 -1.61 3.25
CA LYS A 251 20.40 -1.48 4.60
C LYS A 251 19.38 -1.86 5.69
N ALA A 252 18.15 -1.38 5.57
CA ALA A 252 17.09 -1.60 6.56
C ALA A 252 16.74 -3.09 6.71
N LYS A 253 16.72 -3.85 5.61
CA LYS A 253 16.44 -5.30 5.64
C LYS A 253 17.40 -6.09 6.52
N GLU A 254 18.68 -5.75 6.49
CA GLU A 254 19.67 -6.43 7.32
C GLU A 254 19.37 -6.17 8.80
N TRP A 255 19.11 -4.91 9.14
CA TRP A 255 18.78 -4.51 10.50
C TRP A 255 17.45 -5.12 10.98
N SER A 256 16.38 -4.97 10.21
CA SER A 256 15.06 -5.53 10.56
C SER A 256 15.10 -7.05 10.73
N ARG A 257 15.95 -7.76 9.96
CA ARG A 257 16.09 -9.20 10.09
C ARG A 257 16.69 -9.62 11.43
N ILE A 258 17.79 -8.97 11.85
CA ILE A 258 18.50 -9.33 13.09
C ILE A 258 17.86 -8.72 14.36
N THR A 259 16.88 -7.84 14.20
CA THR A 259 16.14 -7.23 15.32
C THR A 259 14.69 -7.70 15.31
N ASP A 260 13.83 -7.08 14.49
CA ASP A 260 12.39 -7.30 14.54
C ASP A 260 12.01 -8.76 14.22
N ALA A 261 12.56 -9.34 13.15
CA ALA A 261 12.19 -10.68 12.72
C ALA A 261 12.67 -11.74 13.73
N ASP A 262 13.91 -11.65 14.19
CA ASP A 262 14.44 -12.58 15.19
C ASP A 262 13.71 -12.45 16.53
N TYR A 263 13.44 -11.22 17.01
CA TYR A 263 12.68 -11.00 18.22
C TYR A 263 11.25 -11.54 18.14
N LEU A 264 10.57 -11.36 17.01
CA LEU A 264 9.21 -11.88 16.80
C LEU A 264 9.14 -13.41 16.87
N GLN A 265 10.24 -14.11 16.52
CA GLN A 265 10.33 -15.56 16.65
C GLN A 265 10.56 -16.05 18.09
N LEU A 266 11.08 -15.17 18.97
CA LEU A 266 11.38 -15.52 20.37
C LEU A 266 10.16 -15.46 21.28
N ARG A 267 9.09 -14.81 20.87
CA ARG A 267 7.86 -14.63 21.65
C ARG A 267 6.68 -15.40 21.03
#